data_08cc77b39067f2e3d6793bd527cb7c71
#
_entry.id   08cc77b39067f2e3d6793bd527cb7c71
#
_cell.length_a   1.000
_cell.length_b   1.000
_cell.length_c   1.000
_cell.angle_alpha   90.00
_cell.angle_beta   90.00
_cell.angle_gamma   90.00
#
_symmetry.space_group_name_H-M   'P 1'
#
loop_
_entity.id
_entity.type
_entity.pdbx_description
1 polymer ?
#
loop_
_entity_poly.entity_id
_entity_poly.type
_entity_poly.pdbx_seq_one_letter_code
_entity_poly.pdbx_strand_id
1 'polypeptide(L)'
;DRTGGADHAPGPDGDTERTSGADHAGDRAAAPAPMTGRQRLVAGLWPPRVSRAQLIVALLLFVLGLGLAIQVSSTSDSGGALRGARKEDLVRILTELDNRTQRLEDEKRGLENQRSELETSSNQAAEALKQTRQKAQELGILAGTVAAQGPGITLTITDPKGGVEADSLLDTLQELRAAGAEAIQINNVRVVADTYFTEGADGVLIDGHKVAQPYEFKVIGNPSDLEPALNIPGGVVQTLEKEQATANVVRSQKIVVSALRVPKQPDYARSSSQ
;
A
#
# COMPACT_ATOMS: atom_id res chain seq x y z
N ASP A 1 -27.85 17.23 39.06
CA ASP A 1 -29.27 17.64 39.09
C ASP A 1 -30.04 16.91 38.03
N ARG A 2 -30.77 16.00 38.50
CA ARG A 2 -32.21 15.66 38.35
C ARG A 2 -32.59 15.09 36.98
N THR A 3 -32.95 13.84 37.03
CA THR A 3 -34.28 13.16 37.18
C THR A 3 -34.98 13.04 35.87
N GLY A 4 -35.46 11.95 35.48
CA GLY A 4 -36.34 10.90 35.91
C GLY A 4 -37.09 10.45 34.70
N GLY A 5 -37.41 9.29 34.56
CA GLY A 5 -38.40 8.36 35.04
C GLY A 5 -39.15 7.84 33.86
N ALA A 6 -39.16 6.56 33.70
CA ALA A 6 -40.19 5.58 34.08
C ALA A 6 -41.37 5.48 33.11
N ASP A 7 -41.56 4.26 32.65
CA ASP A 7 -42.73 3.36 32.82
C ASP A 7 -43.83 3.43 31.74
N HIS A 8 -44.20 2.35 31.08
CA HIS A 8 -45.21 1.39 31.49
C HIS A 8 -45.51 0.40 30.35
N ALA A 9 -45.38 -0.85 30.62
CA ALA A 9 -46.24 -1.90 30.08
C ALA A 9 -47.53 -1.95 30.92
N PRO A 10 -48.64 -2.61 30.57
CA PRO A 10 -48.77 -4.04 30.35
C PRO A 10 -49.87 -4.48 29.32
N GLY A 11 -49.92 -5.80 29.04
CA GLY A 11 -51.09 -6.49 28.55
C GLY A 11 -52.22 -6.58 29.60
N PRO A 12 -53.28 -7.38 29.54
CA PRO A 12 -53.34 -8.77 29.09
C PRO A 12 -54.70 -9.26 28.48
N ASP A 13 -54.73 -10.54 28.16
CA ASP A 13 -55.79 -11.55 28.44
C ASP A 13 -57.21 -11.49 27.87
N GLY A 14 -57.65 -12.68 27.63
CA GLY A 14 -59.04 -13.14 27.72
C GLY A 14 -59.44 -14.06 26.54
N ASP A 15 -59.21 -15.36 26.60
CA ASP A 15 -60.07 -16.41 27.19
C ASP A 15 -61.55 -16.32 26.73
N THR A 16 -62.03 -17.33 26.22
CA THR A 16 -62.91 -18.44 26.67
C THR A 16 -63.77 -18.96 25.53
N GLU A 17 -63.69 -20.20 25.37
CA GLU A 17 -64.56 -21.31 25.80
C GLU A 17 -65.84 -21.59 24.99
N ARG A 18 -65.85 -22.88 24.54
CA ARG A 18 -66.95 -23.87 24.70
C ARG A 18 -68.26 -23.60 23.93
N THR A 19 -68.87 -24.54 23.30
CA THR A 19 -69.29 -25.89 23.63
C THR A 19 -70.04 -26.47 22.39
N SER A 20 -69.79 -27.73 22.07
CA SER A 20 -70.63 -28.93 22.32
C SER A 20 -72.04 -29.00 21.71
N GLY A 21 -72.31 -30.12 21.10
CA GLY A 21 -73.62 -30.69 20.79
C GLY A 21 -73.66 -31.39 19.46
N ALA A 22 -73.41 -32.55 19.37
CA ALA A 22 -74.09 -33.87 19.42
C ALA A 22 -75.28 -34.04 18.47
N ASP A 23 -75.14 -35.15 17.76
CA ASP A 23 -76.19 -36.07 17.29
C ASP A 23 -77.13 -35.74 16.13
N HIS A 24 -77.13 -36.46 15.08
CA HIS A 24 -78.03 -37.63 14.84
C HIS A 24 -77.93 -38.17 13.39
N ALA A 25 -78.06 -39.43 13.31
CA ALA A 25 -78.15 -40.35 12.23
C ALA A 25 -79.09 -39.97 11.06
N GLY A 26 -78.71 -40.49 9.91
CA GLY A 26 -79.61 -40.48 8.77
C GLY A 26 -78.96 -41.01 7.48
N ASP A 27 -78.94 -42.32 7.43
CA ASP A 27 -78.78 -43.15 6.24
C ASP A 27 -79.58 -42.65 5.02
N ARG A 28 -78.90 -42.37 3.90
CA ARG A 28 -79.51 -42.57 2.52
C ARG A 28 -78.48 -42.51 1.44
N ALA A 29 -78.44 -43.60 0.71
CA ALA A 29 -77.72 -43.72 -0.53
C ALA A 29 -77.96 -42.56 -1.49
N ALA A 30 -76.93 -41.96 -2.02
CA ALA A 30 -77.01 -41.01 -3.11
C ALA A 30 -75.93 -41.31 -4.16
N ALA A 31 -76.39 -41.20 -5.39
CA ALA A 31 -75.77 -41.45 -6.66
C ALA A 31 -74.34 -40.83 -6.85
N PRO A 32 -73.56 -41.36 -7.81
CA PRO A 32 -72.19 -40.86 -8.01
C PRO A 32 -72.18 -39.43 -8.57
N ALA A 33 -71.52 -38.56 -7.90
CA ALA A 33 -71.29 -37.18 -8.32
C ALA A 33 -70.44 -37.08 -9.60
N PRO A 34 -70.65 -36.09 -10.43
CA PRO A 34 -69.96 -35.93 -11.71
C PRO A 34 -68.51 -35.52 -11.46
N MET A 35 -67.59 -36.26 -12.08
CA MET A 35 -66.16 -35.98 -12.05
C MET A 35 -65.83 -34.56 -12.55
N THR A 36 -65.15 -33.79 -11.76
CA THR A 36 -64.66 -32.44 -12.11
C THR A 36 -63.64 -32.52 -13.24
N GLY A 37 -63.64 -31.50 -14.11
CA GLY A 37 -62.82 -31.44 -15.33
C GLY A 37 -61.32 -31.70 -15.12
N ARG A 38 -60.84 -31.53 -13.89
CA ARG A 38 -59.45 -31.84 -13.49
C ARG A 38 -59.13 -33.34 -13.46
N GLN A 39 -60.09 -34.17 -13.07
CA GLN A 39 -59.96 -35.65 -13.06
C GLN A 39 -60.01 -36.25 -14.47
N ARG A 40 -60.68 -35.62 -15.42
CA ARG A 40 -60.73 -36.05 -16.83
C ARG A 40 -59.42 -35.76 -17.55
N LEU A 41 -58.70 -34.68 -17.19
CA LEU A 41 -57.36 -34.37 -17.74
C LEU A 41 -56.28 -35.33 -17.24
N VAL A 42 -56.35 -35.80 -16.00
CA VAL A 42 -55.36 -36.74 -15.45
C VAL A 42 -55.56 -38.16 -15.98
N ALA A 43 -56.82 -38.59 -16.24
CA ALA A 43 -57.12 -39.91 -16.80
C ALA A 43 -56.78 -40.04 -18.31
N GLY A 44 -56.66 -38.92 -19.03
CA GLY A 44 -56.22 -38.89 -20.42
C GLY A 44 -54.74 -38.96 -20.68
N LEU A 45 -53.93 -38.84 -19.60
CA LEU A 45 -52.48 -38.69 -19.72
C LEU A 45 -51.69 -39.97 -19.43
N TRP A 46 -52.36 -41.17 -19.17
CA TRP A 46 -51.63 -42.43 -18.93
C TRP A 46 -52.39 -43.63 -19.52
N PRO A 47 -51.68 -44.50 -20.31
CA PRO A 47 -50.25 -44.70 -20.42
C PRO A 47 -49.67 -44.23 -21.75
N PRO A 48 -48.47 -43.57 -21.74
CA PRO A 48 -47.77 -43.34 -22.99
C PRO A 48 -47.24 -44.67 -23.54
N ARG A 49 -47.71 -45.04 -24.74
CA ARG A 49 -47.02 -46.00 -25.55
C ARG A 49 -45.69 -45.39 -25.98
N VAL A 50 -44.66 -45.69 -25.21
CA VAL A 50 -43.31 -45.10 -25.45
C VAL A 50 -42.80 -45.70 -26.77
N SER A 51 -42.98 -44.97 -27.86
CA SER A 51 -42.35 -45.35 -29.12
C SER A 51 -40.86 -44.95 -29.05
N ARG A 52 -39.99 -45.74 -29.69
CA ARG A 52 -38.52 -45.43 -29.74
C ARG A 52 -38.22 -44.04 -30.23
N ALA A 53 -39.08 -43.50 -31.08
CA ALA A 53 -38.98 -42.12 -31.57
C ALA A 53 -39.25 -41.06 -30.47
N GLN A 54 -40.21 -41.29 -29.57
CA GLN A 54 -40.51 -40.39 -28.45
C GLN A 54 -39.39 -40.38 -27.38
N LEU A 55 -38.74 -41.52 -27.15
CA LEU A 55 -37.55 -41.60 -26.28
C LEU A 55 -36.39 -40.78 -26.86
N ILE A 56 -36.18 -40.86 -28.16
CA ILE A 56 -35.10 -40.09 -28.82
C ILE A 56 -35.42 -38.58 -28.75
N VAL A 57 -36.66 -38.17 -28.98
CA VAL A 57 -37.07 -36.76 -28.88
C VAL A 57 -36.97 -36.25 -27.43
N ALA A 58 -37.36 -37.06 -26.43
CA ALA A 58 -37.24 -36.72 -25.03
C ALA A 58 -35.78 -36.59 -24.60
N LEU A 59 -34.90 -37.49 -25.09
CA LEU A 59 -33.46 -37.41 -24.82
C LEU A 59 -32.82 -36.18 -25.45
N LEU A 60 -33.19 -35.83 -26.70
CA LEU A 60 -32.73 -34.64 -27.37
C LEU A 60 -33.18 -33.36 -26.67
N LEU A 61 -34.43 -33.30 -26.23
CA LEU A 61 -34.95 -32.16 -25.46
C LEU A 61 -34.29 -32.06 -24.08
N PHE A 62 -33.99 -33.21 -23.44
CA PHE A 62 -33.26 -33.23 -22.18
C PHE A 62 -31.84 -32.72 -22.34
N VAL A 63 -31.11 -33.17 -23.35
CA VAL A 63 -29.75 -32.69 -23.65
C VAL A 63 -29.74 -31.21 -24.03
N LEU A 64 -30.73 -30.77 -24.83
CA LEU A 64 -30.88 -29.36 -25.16
C LEU A 64 -31.20 -28.50 -23.93
N GLY A 65 -32.11 -28.98 -23.06
CA GLY A 65 -32.49 -28.32 -21.82
C GLY A 65 -31.31 -28.25 -20.82
N LEU A 66 -30.52 -29.35 -20.74
CA LEU A 66 -29.34 -29.41 -19.93
C LEU A 66 -28.24 -28.44 -20.46
N GLY A 67 -28.05 -28.38 -21.76
CA GLY A 67 -27.15 -27.43 -22.42
C GLY A 67 -27.56 -25.98 -22.17
N LEU A 68 -28.82 -25.65 -22.26
CA LEU A 68 -29.36 -24.32 -21.94
C LEU A 68 -29.22 -24.00 -20.44
N ALA A 69 -29.46 -24.95 -19.55
CA ALA A 69 -29.31 -24.77 -18.10
C ALA A 69 -27.86 -24.51 -17.70
N ILE A 70 -26.91 -25.23 -18.31
CA ILE A 70 -25.45 -25.02 -18.09
C ILE A 70 -25.02 -23.65 -18.64
N GLN A 71 -25.55 -23.25 -19.79
CA GLN A 71 -25.24 -21.96 -20.42
C GLN A 71 -25.79 -20.78 -19.61
N VAL A 72 -27.01 -20.89 -19.08
CA VAL A 72 -27.61 -19.87 -18.20
C VAL A 72 -26.84 -19.80 -16.85
N SER A 73 -26.48 -20.96 -16.27
CA SER A 73 -25.73 -21.01 -15.03
C SER A 73 -24.32 -20.40 -15.19
N SER A 74 -23.60 -20.72 -16.26
CA SER A 74 -22.25 -20.15 -16.49
C SER A 74 -22.28 -18.66 -16.84
N THR A 75 -23.36 -18.15 -17.43
CA THR A 75 -23.49 -16.72 -17.72
C THR A 75 -23.86 -15.92 -16.46
N SER A 76 -24.55 -16.53 -15.53
CA SER A 76 -24.91 -15.88 -14.24
C SER A 76 -23.73 -15.78 -13.28
N ASP A 77 -22.87 -16.80 -13.23
CA ASP A 77 -21.70 -16.81 -12.35
C ASP A 77 -20.58 -15.87 -12.83
N SER A 78 -20.31 -15.82 -14.12
CA SER A 78 -19.29 -14.91 -14.67
C SER A 78 -19.69 -13.43 -14.59
N GLY A 79 -20.97 -13.12 -14.74
CA GLY A 79 -21.47 -11.74 -14.63
C GLY A 79 -21.49 -11.21 -13.20
N GLY A 80 -21.65 -12.09 -12.20
CA GLY A 80 -21.65 -11.74 -10.79
C GLY A 80 -20.25 -11.47 -10.25
N ALA A 81 -19.30 -12.34 -10.57
CA ALA A 81 -17.91 -12.22 -10.14
C ALA A 81 -17.22 -10.97 -10.74
N LEU A 82 -17.45 -10.70 -12.03
CA LEU A 82 -16.89 -9.51 -12.70
C LEU A 82 -17.54 -8.19 -12.24
N ARG A 83 -18.80 -8.21 -11.83
CA ARG A 83 -19.45 -7.02 -11.24
C ARG A 83 -19.04 -6.81 -9.79
N GLY A 84 -18.79 -7.88 -9.04
CA GLY A 84 -18.25 -7.83 -7.68
C GLY A 84 -16.85 -7.23 -7.69
N ALA A 85 -15.93 -7.77 -8.49
CA ALA A 85 -14.56 -7.29 -8.61
C ALA A 85 -14.49 -5.80 -9.03
N ARG A 86 -15.35 -5.37 -9.98
CA ARG A 86 -15.41 -3.94 -10.35
C ARG A 86 -15.98 -3.04 -9.26
N LYS A 87 -16.89 -3.54 -8.43
CA LYS A 87 -17.40 -2.77 -7.28
C LYS A 87 -16.35 -2.63 -6.19
N GLU A 88 -15.61 -3.69 -5.91
CA GLU A 88 -14.53 -3.67 -4.93
C GLU A 88 -13.39 -2.76 -5.38
N ASP A 89 -13.00 -2.81 -6.66
CA ASP A 89 -12.01 -1.89 -7.23
C ASP A 89 -12.47 -0.43 -7.19
N LEU A 90 -13.75 -0.17 -7.51
CA LEU A 90 -14.32 1.18 -7.42
C LEU A 90 -14.36 1.69 -5.97
N VAL A 91 -14.76 0.86 -5.01
CA VAL A 91 -14.74 1.22 -3.59
C VAL A 91 -13.33 1.50 -3.12
N ARG A 92 -12.35 0.68 -3.56
CA ARG A 92 -10.95 0.87 -3.24
C ARG A 92 -10.40 2.19 -3.80
N ILE A 93 -10.69 2.47 -5.07
CA ILE A 93 -10.30 3.74 -5.71
C ILE A 93 -10.97 4.94 -5.03
N LEU A 94 -12.25 4.83 -4.68
CA LEU A 94 -12.97 5.89 -3.95
C LEU A 94 -12.37 6.10 -2.56
N THR A 95 -12.06 5.03 -1.82
CA THR A 95 -11.41 5.14 -0.50
C THR A 95 -10.01 5.74 -0.62
N GLU A 96 -9.26 5.37 -1.66
CA GLU A 96 -7.93 5.94 -1.95
C GLU A 96 -8.04 7.44 -2.28
N LEU A 97 -9.03 7.82 -3.12
CA LEU A 97 -9.30 9.23 -3.45
C LEU A 97 -9.76 10.03 -2.24
N ASP A 98 -10.66 9.47 -1.41
CA ASP A 98 -11.11 10.10 -0.17
C ASP A 98 -9.94 10.32 0.80
N ASN A 99 -9.12 9.29 1.01
CA ASN A 99 -7.92 9.40 1.85
C ASN A 99 -6.92 10.44 1.31
N ARG A 100 -6.80 10.51 -0.02
CA ARG A 100 -5.93 11.50 -0.67
C ARG A 100 -6.51 12.91 -0.56
N THR A 101 -7.82 13.05 -0.75
CA THR A 101 -8.52 14.33 -0.60
C THR A 101 -8.40 14.82 0.83
N GLN A 102 -8.62 13.93 1.80
CA GLN A 102 -8.53 14.27 3.22
C GLN A 102 -7.12 14.70 3.62
N ARG A 103 -6.08 14.02 3.11
CA ARG A 103 -4.68 14.47 3.31
C ARG A 103 -4.42 15.84 2.70
N LEU A 104 -4.92 16.07 1.47
CA LEU A 104 -4.75 17.37 0.81
C LEU A 104 -5.52 18.48 1.52
N GLU A 105 -6.70 18.20 2.07
CA GLU A 105 -7.47 19.15 2.87
C GLU A 105 -6.80 19.44 4.23
N ASP A 106 -6.19 18.44 4.85
CA ASP A 106 -5.43 18.61 6.08
C ASP A 106 -4.15 19.43 5.83
N GLU A 107 -3.45 19.13 4.74
CA GLU A 107 -2.28 19.90 4.30
C GLU A 107 -2.66 21.35 3.96
N LYS A 108 -3.77 21.53 3.24
CA LYS A 108 -4.29 22.88 2.93
C LYS A 108 -4.63 23.65 4.19
N ARG A 109 -5.35 23.03 5.16
CA ARG A 109 -5.65 23.66 6.46
C ARG A 109 -4.39 23.99 7.25
N GLY A 110 -3.39 23.09 7.23
CA GLY A 110 -2.09 23.37 7.82
C GLY A 110 -1.40 24.58 7.22
N LEU A 111 -1.40 24.67 5.89
CA LEU A 111 -0.82 25.81 5.16
C LEU A 111 -1.59 27.12 5.37
N GLU A 112 -2.92 27.08 5.43
CA GLU A 112 -3.77 28.24 5.71
C GLU A 112 -3.55 28.74 7.14
N ASN A 113 -3.41 27.84 8.12
CA ASN A 113 -3.10 28.20 9.50
C ASN A 113 -1.70 28.84 9.60
N GLN A 114 -0.69 28.25 8.94
CA GLN A 114 0.66 28.83 8.88
C GLN A 114 0.65 30.22 8.23
N ARG A 115 -0.14 30.38 7.16
CA ARG A 115 -0.30 31.68 6.51
C ARG A 115 -0.96 32.71 7.44
N SER A 116 -2.03 32.31 8.11
CA SER A 116 -2.75 33.17 9.08
C SER A 116 -1.86 33.55 10.25
N GLU A 117 -1.05 32.62 10.75
CA GLU A 117 -0.09 32.87 11.83
C GLU A 117 1.01 33.85 11.37
N LEU A 118 1.50 33.73 10.15
CA LEU A 118 2.44 34.68 9.53
C LEU A 118 1.82 36.06 9.30
N GLU A 119 0.54 36.12 8.92
CA GLU A 119 -0.17 37.38 8.66
C GLU A 119 -0.58 38.14 9.95
N THR A 120 -0.86 37.37 11.03
CA THR A 120 -1.44 37.95 12.27
C THR A 120 -0.43 38.29 13.35
N SER A 121 0.81 37.81 13.25
CA SER A 121 1.74 37.94 14.36
C SER A 121 2.62 39.19 14.24
N SER A 122 2.71 39.96 15.34
CA SER A 122 3.70 41.00 15.56
C SER A 122 5.16 40.48 15.56
N ASN A 123 5.31 39.11 15.48
CA ASN A 123 6.59 38.38 15.40
C ASN A 123 6.91 37.88 13.96
N GLN A 124 6.28 38.40 12.95
CA GLN A 124 6.44 38.01 11.55
C GLN A 124 7.92 37.95 11.10
N ALA A 125 8.70 38.92 11.55
CA ALA A 125 10.14 38.96 11.25
C ALA A 125 10.92 37.84 11.98
N ALA A 126 10.56 37.51 13.20
CA ALA A 126 11.21 36.44 13.96
C ALA A 126 10.91 35.06 13.39
N GLU A 127 9.65 34.81 12.96
CA GLU A 127 9.27 33.55 12.34
C GLU A 127 9.89 33.39 10.94
N ALA A 128 9.89 34.48 10.13
CA ALA A 128 10.58 34.47 8.85
C ALA A 128 12.09 34.21 8.99
N LEU A 129 12.72 34.78 10.03
CA LEU A 129 14.12 34.52 10.33
C LEU A 129 14.36 33.06 10.77
N LYS A 130 13.43 32.50 11.58
CA LYS A 130 13.50 31.10 12.01
C LYS A 130 13.36 30.15 10.83
N GLN A 131 12.37 30.37 9.95
CA GLN A 131 12.19 29.59 8.73
C GLN A 131 13.40 29.72 7.79
N THR A 132 13.94 30.93 7.64
CA THR A 132 15.16 31.14 6.84
C THR A 132 16.35 30.36 7.40
N ARG A 133 16.52 30.36 8.73
CA ARG A 133 17.58 29.57 9.38
C ARG A 133 17.37 28.05 9.20
N GLN A 134 16.14 27.57 9.35
CA GLN A 134 15.82 26.15 9.11
C GLN A 134 16.13 25.77 7.66
N LYS A 135 15.69 26.59 6.71
CA LYS A 135 15.95 26.37 5.29
C LYS A 135 17.44 26.42 4.96
N ALA A 136 18.16 27.35 5.56
CA ALA A 136 19.62 27.43 5.43
C ALA A 136 20.31 26.20 6.00
N GLN A 137 19.81 25.67 7.11
CA GLN A 137 20.34 24.44 7.72
C GLN A 137 20.06 23.22 6.83
N GLU A 138 18.84 23.05 6.31
CA GLU A 138 18.47 22.00 5.37
C GLU A 138 19.34 22.05 4.10
N LEU A 139 19.46 23.22 3.50
CA LEU A 139 20.32 23.43 2.34
C LEU A 139 21.80 23.17 2.69
N GLY A 140 22.23 23.54 3.88
CA GLY A 140 23.57 23.26 4.38
C GLY A 140 23.84 21.75 4.53
N ILE A 141 22.85 20.97 4.97
CA ILE A 141 22.94 19.51 5.02
C ILE A 141 23.09 18.95 3.61
N LEU A 142 22.25 19.38 2.65
CA LEU A 142 22.31 18.94 1.25
C LEU A 142 23.63 19.34 0.57
N ALA A 143 24.12 20.55 0.82
CA ALA A 143 25.40 21.03 0.33
C ALA A 143 26.62 20.42 1.05
N GLY A 144 26.40 19.69 2.12
CA GLY A 144 27.47 19.10 2.92
C GLY A 144 28.22 20.05 3.82
N THR A 145 27.76 21.30 3.99
CA THR A 145 28.40 22.34 4.80
C THR A 145 27.98 22.30 6.27
N VAL A 146 26.95 21.53 6.58
CA VAL A 146 26.44 21.32 7.94
C VAL A 146 26.41 19.82 8.24
N ALA A 147 26.80 19.47 9.46
CA ALA A 147 26.71 18.09 9.94
C ALA A 147 25.26 17.64 10.06
N ALA A 148 25.01 16.35 9.83
CA ALA A 148 23.70 15.75 9.93
C ALA A 148 23.71 14.57 10.90
N GLN A 149 22.56 14.33 11.54
CA GLN A 149 22.35 13.13 12.35
C GLN A 149 20.95 12.58 12.12
N GLY A 150 20.83 11.26 12.12
CA GLY A 150 19.55 10.58 11.93
C GLY A 150 19.68 9.06 12.03
N PRO A 151 18.57 8.33 11.88
CA PRO A 151 18.64 6.89 11.72
C PRO A 151 19.35 6.54 10.39
N GLY A 152 19.92 5.35 10.32
CA GLY A 152 20.60 4.94 9.10
C GLY A 152 21.40 3.65 9.26
N ILE A 153 22.38 3.48 8.38
CA ILE A 153 23.27 2.33 8.38
C ILE A 153 24.73 2.77 8.37
N THR A 154 25.60 1.94 8.93
CA THR A 154 27.03 1.97 8.68
C THR A 154 27.39 0.76 7.83
N LEU A 155 27.90 1.01 6.61
CA LEU A 155 28.47 -0.02 5.76
C LEU A 155 29.99 0.05 5.85
N THR A 156 30.62 -1.05 6.21
CA THR A 156 32.08 -1.16 6.26
C THR A 156 32.53 -2.15 5.18
N ILE A 157 33.33 -1.66 4.24
CA ILE A 157 33.93 -2.48 3.17
C ILE A 157 35.39 -2.69 3.51
N THR A 158 35.77 -3.96 3.68
CA THR A 158 37.13 -4.39 3.92
C THR A 158 37.62 -5.14 2.68
N ASP A 159 38.69 -4.65 2.10
CA ASP A 159 39.25 -5.21 0.87
C ASP A 159 40.73 -5.57 1.08
N PRO A 160 41.02 -6.77 1.60
CA PRO A 160 42.38 -7.17 1.89
C PRO A 160 43.26 -7.38 0.65
N LYS A 161 42.64 -7.47 -0.53
CA LYS A 161 43.33 -7.74 -1.80
C LYS A 161 43.50 -6.53 -2.69
N GLY A 162 42.83 -5.43 -2.38
CA GLY A 162 42.85 -4.21 -3.19
C GLY A 162 42.11 -4.34 -4.54
N GLY A 163 41.04 -5.15 -4.57
CA GLY A 163 40.23 -5.35 -5.77
C GLY A 163 39.08 -4.35 -5.90
N VAL A 164 38.78 -3.61 -4.84
CA VAL A 164 37.72 -2.59 -4.84
C VAL A 164 38.21 -1.33 -5.54
N GLU A 165 37.63 -1.05 -6.68
CA GLU A 165 37.95 0.09 -7.52
C GLU A 165 37.03 1.30 -7.22
N ALA A 166 37.37 2.45 -7.79
CA ALA A 166 36.58 3.68 -7.65
C ALA A 166 35.13 3.48 -8.14
N ASP A 167 34.94 2.70 -9.19
CA ASP A 167 33.61 2.40 -9.77
C ASP A 167 32.76 1.57 -8.80
N SER A 168 33.33 0.59 -8.08
CA SER A 168 32.61 -0.21 -7.08
C SER A 168 32.09 0.65 -5.91
N LEU A 169 32.88 1.64 -5.49
CA LEU A 169 32.45 2.60 -4.47
C LEU A 169 31.41 3.58 -5.01
N LEU A 170 31.51 3.97 -6.28
CA LEU A 170 30.52 4.80 -6.94
C LEU A 170 29.20 4.06 -7.09
N ASP A 171 29.20 2.81 -7.52
CA ASP A 171 28.01 1.97 -7.62
C ASP A 171 27.34 1.80 -6.25
N THR A 172 28.13 1.57 -5.21
CA THR A 172 27.64 1.54 -3.82
C THR A 172 26.94 2.85 -3.45
N LEU A 173 27.53 3.99 -3.81
CA LEU A 173 26.93 5.30 -3.57
C LEU A 173 25.61 5.48 -4.33
N GLN A 174 25.58 5.08 -5.60
CA GLN A 174 24.38 5.22 -6.43
C GLN A 174 23.21 4.35 -5.90
N GLU A 175 23.52 3.13 -5.46
CA GLU A 175 22.51 2.26 -4.86
C GLU A 175 21.96 2.84 -3.55
N LEU A 176 22.83 3.37 -2.68
CA LEU A 176 22.41 4.04 -1.46
C LEU A 176 21.54 5.26 -1.73
N ARG A 177 21.86 6.05 -2.77
CA ARG A 177 21.03 7.19 -3.20
C ARG A 177 19.68 6.74 -3.74
N ALA A 178 19.67 5.70 -4.57
CA ALA A 178 18.43 5.12 -5.09
C ALA A 178 17.53 4.59 -3.98
N ALA A 179 18.13 4.06 -2.90
CA ALA A 179 17.43 3.60 -1.71
C ALA A 179 16.96 4.71 -0.76
N GLY A 180 17.19 5.99 -1.10
CA GLY A 180 16.71 7.13 -0.32
C GLY A 180 17.69 7.62 0.75
N ALA A 181 18.98 7.48 0.55
CA ALA A 181 19.98 8.07 1.44
C ALA A 181 19.92 9.61 1.42
N GLU A 182 19.81 10.22 2.59
CA GLU A 182 19.67 11.68 2.77
C GLU A 182 21.02 12.38 2.98
N ALA A 183 21.95 11.74 3.69
CA ALA A 183 23.29 12.23 3.89
C ALA A 183 24.29 11.07 3.97
N ILE A 184 25.39 11.21 3.26
CA ILE A 184 26.43 10.16 3.17
C ILE A 184 27.79 10.76 3.50
N GLN A 185 28.59 10.00 4.24
CA GLN A 185 30.00 10.25 4.49
C GLN A 185 30.76 8.96 4.22
N ILE A 186 31.86 9.06 3.51
CA ILE A 186 32.79 7.94 3.29
C ILE A 186 34.08 8.30 3.99
N ASN A 187 34.43 7.56 5.04
CA ASN A 187 35.55 7.87 5.95
C ASN A 187 35.48 9.33 6.43
N ASN A 188 36.35 10.19 5.93
CA ASN A 188 36.40 11.61 6.28
C ASN A 188 35.85 12.54 5.21
N VAL A 189 35.24 12.01 4.12
CA VAL A 189 34.75 12.78 3.00
C VAL A 189 33.25 12.87 3.05
N ARG A 190 32.70 14.08 3.02
CA ARG A 190 31.27 14.32 2.83
C ARG A 190 30.90 14.12 1.38
N VAL A 191 29.96 13.23 1.13
CA VAL A 191 29.42 12.98 -0.21
C VAL A 191 28.28 13.94 -0.49
N VAL A 192 28.33 14.61 -1.64
CA VAL A 192 27.32 15.52 -2.17
C VAL A 192 27.11 15.27 -3.66
N ALA A 193 26.23 16.03 -4.31
CA ALA A 193 25.81 15.79 -5.69
C ALA A 193 26.96 15.78 -6.71
N ASP A 194 27.97 16.62 -6.52
CA ASP A 194 29.13 16.76 -7.41
C ASP A 194 30.39 16.02 -6.91
N THR A 195 30.24 15.12 -5.93
CA THR A 195 31.33 14.25 -5.48
C THR A 195 31.70 13.29 -6.59
N TYR A 196 33.00 13.18 -6.88
CA TYR A 196 33.56 12.31 -7.89
C TYR A 196 34.56 11.33 -7.30
N PHE A 197 34.70 10.19 -7.96
CA PHE A 197 35.60 9.11 -7.59
C PHE A 197 36.64 8.95 -8.68
N THR A 198 37.88 8.76 -8.32
CA THR A 198 38.98 8.49 -9.28
C THR A 198 39.95 7.51 -8.66
N GLU A 199 40.64 6.81 -9.51
CA GLU A 199 41.74 5.97 -9.10
C GLU A 199 43.02 6.77 -8.99
N GLY A 200 43.75 6.52 -7.93
CA GLY A 200 45.09 7.07 -7.72
C GLY A 200 46.15 5.96 -7.68
N ALA A 201 47.42 6.33 -7.70
CA ALA A 201 48.52 5.38 -7.65
C ALA A 201 48.52 4.44 -6.41
N ASP A 202 47.90 4.87 -5.33
CA ASP A 202 47.85 4.15 -4.05
C ASP A 202 46.45 3.92 -3.52
N GLY A 203 45.41 3.80 -4.38
CA GLY A 203 44.03 3.54 -4.02
C GLY A 203 43.04 4.61 -4.48
N VAL A 204 41.83 4.58 -3.96
CA VAL A 204 40.74 5.43 -4.41
C VAL A 204 40.88 6.85 -3.84
N LEU A 205 40.57 7.83 -4.69
CA LEU A 205 40.42 9.23 -4.31
C LEU A 205 38.94 9.63 -4.45
N ILE A 206 38.40 10.31 -3.44
CA ILE A 206 37.07 10.88 -3.42
C ILE A 206 37.21 12.41 -3.30
N ASP A 207 36.71 13.17 -4.26
CA ASP A 207 36.91 14.62 -4.36
C ASP A 207 38.40 15.02 -4.31
N GLY A 208 39.29 14.17 -4.83
CA GLY A 208 40.76 14.37 -4.78
C GLY A 208 41.40 14.01 -3.44
N HIS A 209 40.64 13.57 -2.45
CA HIS A 209 41.14 13.11 -1.15
C HIS A 209 41.36 11.60 -1.15
N LYS A 210 42.55 11.15 -0.78
CA LYS A 210 42.85 9.73 -0.64
C LYS A 210 42.04 9.13 0.50
N VAL A 211 41.32 8.05 0.19
CA VAL A 211 40.55 7.28 1.17
C VAL A 211 41.21 5.93 1.37
N ALA A 212 41.54 5.63 2.61
CA ALA A 212 42.17 4.37 2.99
C ALA A 212 41.12 3.35 3.46
N GLN A 213 41.44 2.08 3.26
CA GLN A 213 40.65 0.96 3.80
C GLN A 213 40.76 0.89 5.34
N PRO A 214 39.71 0.38 6.01
CA PRO A 214 38.41 0.00 5.47
C PRO A 214 37.63 1.23 5.01
N TYR A 215 36.77 1.05 3.95
CA TYR A 215 35.89 2.11 3.52
C TYR A 215 34.62 2.09 4.41
N GLU A 216 34.48 3.11 5.24
CA GLU A 216 33.34 3.25 6.15
C GLU A 216 32.33 4.26 5.58
N PHE A 217 31.18 3.75 5.14
CA PHE A 217 30.05 4.57 4.72
C PHE A 217 29.12 4.80 5.91
N LYS A 218 28.97 6.03 6.34
CA LYS A 218 27.95 6.47 7.29
C LYS A 218 26.81 7.08 6.51
N VAL A 219 25.65 6.44 6.55
CA VAL A 219 24.51 6.77 5.70
C VAL A 219 23.31 7.07 6.58
N ILE A 220 22.76 8.26 6.46
CA ILE A 220 21.50 8.67 7.09
C ILE A 220 20.37 8.40 6.07
N GLY A 221 19.28 7.78 6.53
CA GLY A 221 18.12 7.40 5.75
C GLY A 221 17.34 6.31 6.47
N ASN A 222 16.29 5.79 5.86
CA ASN A 222 15.53 4.69 6.44
C ASN A 222 16.31 3.36 6.38
N PRO A 223 16.71 2.76 7.51
CA PRO A 223 17.51 1.52 7.51
C PRO A 223 16.77 0.33 6.85
N SER A 224 15.42 0.35 6.84
CA SER A 224 14.62 -0.71 6.24
C SER A 224 14.63 -0.68 4.70
N ASP A 225 15.02 0.43 4.10
CA ASP A 225 15.14 0.60 2.67
C ASP A 225 16.60 0.48 2.23
N LEU A 226 17.52 1.06 3.00
CA LEU A 226 18.94 1.10 2.69
C LEU A 226 19.61 -0.28 2.70
N GLU A 227 19.38 -1.09 3.74
CA GLU A 227 20.04 -2.39 3.87
C GLU A 227 19.55 -3.43 2.83
N PRO A 228 18.22 -3.58 2.57
CA PRO A 228 17.79 -4.49 1.51
C PRO A 228 18.29 -4.10 0.12
N ALA A 229 18.39 -2.79 -0.19
CA ALA A 229 18.90 -2.32 -1.48
C ALA A 229 20.31 -2.81 -1.74
N LEU A 230 21.19 -2.76 -0.76
CA LEU A 230 22.55 -3.28 -0.87
C LEU A 230 22.60 -4.80 -1.07
N ASN A 231 21.60 -5.53 -0.56
CA ASN A 231 21.54 -7.00 -0.54
C ASN A 231 20.69 -7.60 -1.67
N ILE A 232 20.27 -6.83 -2.67
CA ILE A 232 19.54 -7.38 -3.81
C ILE A 232 20.39 -8.39 -4.59
N PRO A 233 19.79 -9.44 -5.19
CA PRO A 233 20.51 -10.38 -6.02
C PRO A 233 21.23 -9.68 -7.19
N GLY A 234 22.54 -9.85 -7.30
CA GLY A 234 23.37 -9.16 -8.26
C GLY A 234 23.76 -7.73 -7.88
N GLY A 235 23.36 -7.27 -6.69
CA GLY A 235 23.65 -5.92 -6.19
C GLY A 235 25.07 -5.76 -5.62
N VAL A 236 25.24 -4.62 -4.93
CA VAL A 236 26.53 -4.13 -4.45
C VAL A 236 27.29 -5.14 -3.58
N VAL A 237 26.62 -5.73 -2.57
CA VAL A 237 27.28 -6.68 -1.65
C VAL A 237 27.82 -7.89 -2.41
N GLN A 238 27.04 -8.47 -3.32
CA GLN A 238 27.49 -9.62 -4.11
C GLN A 238 28.62 -9.26 -5.10
N THR A 239 28.63 -8.04 -5.63
CA THR A 239 29.69 -7.54 -6.50
C THR A 239 30.98 -7.40 -5.72
N LEU A 240 30.95 -6.77 -4.55
CA LEU A 240 32.10 -6.65 -3.65
C LEU A 240 32.64 -8.02 -3.20
N GLU A 241 31.76 -8.98 -2.92
CA GLU A 241 32.15 -10.37 -2.60
C GLU A 241 32.90 -11.07 -3.76
N LYS A 242 32.48 -10.83 -5.01
CA LYS A 242 33.20 -11.32 -6.20
C LYS A 242 34.60 -10.71 -6.32
N GLU A 243 34.77 -9.46 -5.92
CA GLU A 243 36.04 -8.75 -5.83
C GLU A 243 36.86 -9.18 -4.60
N GLN A 244 36.34 -10.17 -3.84
CA GLN A 244 36.96 -10.72 -2.63
C GLN A 244 37.06 -9.70 -1.47
N ALA A 245 36.24 -8.66 -1.52
CA ALA A 245 36.00 -7.75 -0.43
C ALA A 245 34.86 -8.25 0.47
N THR A 246 34.84 -7.77 1.71
CA THR A 246 33.77 -8.07 2.67
C THR A 246 32.99 -6.80 2.97
N ALA A 247 31.67 -6.85 2.82
CA ALA A 247 30.76 -5.76 3.16
C ALA A 247 29.97 -6.13 4.42
N ASN A 248 30.08 -5.30 5.46
CA ASN A 248 29.32 -5.45 6.70
C ASN A 248 28.40 -4.26 6.91
N VAL A 249 27.10 -4.52 7.06
CA VAL A 249 26.05 -3.51 7.23
C VAL A 249 25.52 -3.56 8.66
N VAL A 250 25.54 -2.44 9.36
CA VAL A 250 25.03 -2.30 10.72
C VAL A 250 23.98 -1.18 10.76
N ARG A 251 22.77 -1.50 11.19
CA ARG A 251 21.70 -0.51 11.42
C ARG A 251 21.96 0.27 12.71
N SER A 252 21.66 1.56 12.68
CA SER A 252 21.72 2.40 13.88
C SER A 252 20.59 3.42 13.88
N GLN A 253 20.05 3.68 15.06
CA GLN A 253 19.06 4.75 15.25
C GLN A 253 19.68 6.15 15.25
N LYS A 254 21.02 6.21 15.36
CA LYS A 254 21.75 7.46 15.39
C LYS A 254 23.08 7.32 14.65
N ILE A 255 23.08 7.72 13.39
CA ILE A 255 24.27 7.93 12.59
C ILE A 255 24.60 9.42 12.62
N VAL A 256 25.88 9.74 12.76
CA VAL A 256 26.39 11.12 12.70
C VAL A 256 27.31 11.24 11.49
N VAL A 257 26.91 12.08 10.56
CA VAL A 257 27.69 12.49 9.39
C VAL A 257 28.31 13.84 9.73
N SER A 258 29.56 13.81 10.16
CA SER A 258 30.29 14.97 10.69
C SER A 258 31.27 15.59 9.71
N ALA A 259 31.63 14.87 8.65
CA ALA A 259 32.44 15.43 7.59
C ALA A 259 31.74 16.61 6.91
N LEU A 260 32.46 17.67 6.72
CA LEU A 260 31.96 18.90 6.10
C LEU A 260 32.70 19.17 4.79
N ARG A 261 31.99 19.74 3.86
CA ARG A 261 32.54 20.23 2.60
C ARG A 261 32.77 21.75 2.68
N VAL A 262 33.89 22.18 2.15
CA VAL A 262 34.15 23.64 1.99
C VAL A 262 33.24 24.15 0.86
N PRO A 263 32.38 25.16 1.08
CA PRO A 263 31.52 25.71 0.05
C PRO A 263 32.37 26.25 -1.11
N LYS A 264 32.11 25.77 -2.33
CA LYS A 264 32.64 26.40 -3.53
C LYS A 264 31.78 27.62 -3.85
N GLN A 265 32.41 28.79 -3.91
CA GLN A 265 31.69 29.96 -4.42
C GLN A 265 31.48 29.79 -5.94
N PRO A 266 30.28 30.10 -6.45
CA PRO A 266 30.03 30.05 -7.90
C PRO A 266 30.92 31.05 -8.62
N ASP A 267 31.58 30.63 -9.70
CA ASP A 267 32.49 31.47 -10.45
C ASP A 267 31.78 32.63 -11.16
N TYR A 268 30.50 32.47 -11.52
CA TYR A 268 29.73 33.40 -12.35
C TYR A 268 28.51 33.99 -11.65
N ALA A 269 27.94 33.32 -10.66
CA ALA A 269 26.74 33.81 -9.97
C ALA A 269 27.10 34.50 -8.67
N ARG A 270 26.77 35.77 -8.56
CA ARG A 270 26.87 36.54 -7.31
C ARG A 270 25.48 36.98 -6.88
N SER A 271 25.20 36.94 -5.57
CA SER A 271 23.96 37.49 -5.06
C SER A 271 24.00 39.02 -5.31
N SER A 272 22.97 39.53 -6.01
CA SER A 272 22.76 40.98 -6.06
C SER A 272 22.33 41.40 -4.67
N SER A 273 23.27 41.95 -3.89
CA SER A 273 22.92 42.69 -2.67
C SER A 273 22.19 43.96 -3.09
N GLN A 274 20.88 44.02 -2.88
CA GLN A 274 20.12 45.26 -2.74
C GLN A 274 20.13 45.67 -1.29
#